data_536492d755eed924708853fd1fa1aeec
#
_entry.id   536492d755eed924708853fd1fa1aeec
#
_cell.length_a   1.000
_cell.length_b   1.000
_cell.length_c   1.000
_cell.angle_alpha   90.00
_cell.angle_beta   90.00
_cell.angle_gamma   90.00
#
_symmetry.space_group_name_H-M   'P 1'
#
loop_
_entity.id
_entity.type
_entity.pdbx_description
1 polymer ?
#
loop_
_entity_poly.entity_id
_entity_poly.type
_entity_poly.pdbx_seq_one_letter_code
_entity_poly.pdbx_strand_id
1 'polypeptide(L)'
;YEDLERQFKWKVLPPPETSECAVGILGLGELGRDAARKISALGFKVAGWSRTEKEVEGVECFYGEKHLEAFLNRTKILCCLLPLTPKTTGIINSKTISQLPRGSYIVNAGRGQHVVDTCLLRALDTGHLAGAALDVFNEEPLPSQHPYWAHP
;
A
#
# COMPACT_ATOMS: atom_id res chain seq x y z
N TYR A 1 2.28 3.38 -19.21
CA TYR A 1 2.36 2.64 -20.48
C TYR A 1 1.06 2.76 -21.28
N GLU A 2 -0.12 2.67 -20.67
CA GLU A 2 -1.43 2.73 -21.36
C GLU A 2 -1.61 3.98 -22.23
N ASP A 3 -1.22 5.17 -21.73
CA ASP A 3 -1.29 6.41 -22.52
C ASP A 3 -0.38 6.41 -23.75
N LEU A 4 0.76 5.75 -23.65
CA LEU A 4 1.70 5.59 -24.77
C LEU A 4 1.18 4.59 -25.78
N GLU A 5 0.54 3.52 -25.32
CA GLU A 5 -0.10 2.49 -26.12
C GLU A 5 -1.28 3.08 -26.91
N ARG A 6 -2.17 3.86 -26.25
CA ARG A 6 -3.27 4.59 -26.91
C ARG A 6 -2.79 5.57 -27.98
N GLN A 7 -1.55 6.09 -27.86
CA GLN A 7 -0.93 6.99 -28.83
C GLN A 7 -0.05 6.24 -29.87
N PHE A 8 -0.01 4.91 -29.84
CA PHE A 8 0.86 4.07 -30.67
C PHE A 8 2.35 4.48 -30.58
N LYS A 9 2.79 4.92 -29.38
CA LYS A 9 4.17 5.38 -29.15
C LYS A 9 4.94 4.35 -28.34
N TRP A 10 6.02 3.86 -28.93
CA TRP A 10 7.02 3.06 -28.21
C TRP A 10 7.99 3.97 -27.47
N LYS A 11 8.01 3.89 -26.14
CA LYS A 11 8.97 4.60 -25.28
C LYS A 11 9.46 3.68 -24.19
N VAL A 12 10.77 3.54 -24.08
CA VAL A 12 11.38 2.86 -22.94
C VAL A 12 11.35 3.82 -21.75
N LEU A 13 10.60 3.47 -20.71
CA LEU A 13 10.61 4.19 -19.44
C LEU A 13 11.62 3.47 -18.53
N PRO A 14 12.67 4.15 -18.04
CA PRO A 14 13.56 3.53 -17.08
C PRO A 14 12.78 3.19 -15.81
N PRO A 15 13.01 2.02 -15.20
CA PRO A 15 12.43 1.73 -13.91
C PRO A 15 12.96 2.73 -12.87
N PRO A 16 12.14 3.12 -11.88
CA PRO A 16 12.63 3.92 -10.76
C PRO A 16 13.72 3.16 -10.00
N GLU A 17 14.68 3.89 -9.46
CA GLU A 17 15.68 3.26 -8.59
C GLU A 17 15.03 2.69 -7.33
N THR A 18 15.45 1.52 -6.88
CA THR A 18 14.94 0.88 -5.66
C THR A 18 15.09 1.77 -4.43
N SER A 19 16.14 2.60 -4.41
CA SER A 19 16.42 3.58 -3.36
C SER A 19 15.36 4.69 -3.25
N GLU A 20 14.61 4.96 -4.31
CA GLU A 20 13.52 5.94 -4.38
C GLU A 20 12.16 5.32 -4.02
N CYS A 21 12.06 3.99 -4.05
CA CYS A 21 10.86 3.24 -3.76
C CYS A 21 10.82 2.83 -2.28
N ALA A 22 10.39 3.71 -1.39
CA ALA A 22 10.20 3.38 0.02
C ALA A 22 8.96 2.49 0.21
N VAL A 23 9.17 1.27 0.71
CA VAL A 23 8.11 0.30 0.97
C VAL A 23 7.73 0.33 2.45
N GLY A 24 6.44 0.52 2.73
CA GLY A 24 5.89 0.46 4.07
C GLY A 24 5.05 -0.79 4.28
N ILE A 25 5.34 -1.57 5.29
CA ILE A 25 4.59 -2.77 5.66
C ILE A 25 3.68 -2.46 6.86
N LEU A 26 2.37 -2.42 6.64
CA LEU A 26 1.38 -2.39 7.71
C LEU A 26 1.18 -3.81 8.26
N GLY A 27 1.73 -4.08 9.44
CA GLY A 27 1.64 -5.36 10.10
C GLY A 27 2.94 -6.16 10.08
N LEU A 28 3.70 -6.10 11.18
CA LEU A 28 4.94 -6.86 11.39
C LEU A 28 4.68 -8.19 12.15
N GLY A 29 3.65 -8.94 11.74
CA GLY A 29 3.46 -10.34 12.10
C GLY A 29 4.45 -11.25 11.37
N GLU A 30 4.26 -12.58 11.37
CA GLU A 30 5.15 -13.51 10.70
C GLU A 30 5.33 -13.20 9.21
N LEU A 31 4.22 -13.05 8.47
CA LEU A 31 4.24 -12.71 7.04
C LEU A 31 4.87 -11.34 6.79
N GLY A 32 4.50 -10.33 7.59
CA GLY A 32 5.00 -8.96 7.41
C GLY A 32 6.50 -8.85 7.69
N ARG A 33 7.01 -9.54 8.69
CA ARG A 33 8.46 -9.58 8.98
C ARG A 33 9.24 -10.29 7.88
N ASP A 34 8.73 -11.41 7.38
CA ASP A 34 9.34 -12.15 6.28
C ASP A 34 9.36 -11.31 4.99
N ALA A 35 8.23 -10.70 4.64
CA ALA A 35 8.13 -9.80 3.50
C ALA A 35 9.10 -8.61 3.62
N ALA A 36 9.13 -7.96 4.80
CA ALA A 36 10.00 -6.82 5.05
C ALA A 36 11.48 -7.17 4.87
N ARG A 37 11.95 -8.31 5.40
CA ARG A 37 13.33 -8.78 5.23
C ARG A 37 13.67 -9.07 3.76
N LYS A 38 12.78 -9.78 3.05
CA LYS A 38 12.99 -10.13 1.65
C LYS A 38 13.05 -8.89 0.76
N ILE A 39 12.15 -7.93 0.96
CA ILE A 39 12.12 -6.69 0.20
C ILE A 39 13.37 -5.84 0.52
N SER A 40 13.79 -5.78 1.78
CA SER A 40 15.03 -5.11 2.18
C SER A 40 16.27 -5.74 1.53
N ALA A 41 16.32 -7.08 1.46
CA ALA A 41 17.42 -7.81 0.79
C ALA A 41 17.49 -7.54 -0.72
N LEU A 42 16.39 -7.10 -1.35
CA LEU A 42 16.35 -6.64 -2.75
C LEU A 42 16.82 -5.19 -2.93
N GLY A 43 17.26 -4.53 -1.85
CA GLY A 43 17.79 -3.16 -1.90
C GLY A 43 16.76 -2.04 -1.74
N PHE A 44 15.49 -2.36 -1.45
CA PHE A 44 14.48 -1.34 -1.14
C PHE A 44 14.67 -0.78 0.27
N LYS A 45 14.32 0.49 0.44
CA LYS A 45 14.14 1.09 1.77
C LYS A 45 12.83 0.59 2.36
N VAL A 46 12.90 -0.18 3.46
CA VAL A 46 11.71 -0.76 4.08
C VAL A 46 11.46 -0.15 5.45
N ALA A 47 10.22 0.28 5.66
CA ALA A 47 9.68 0.61 6.98
C ALA A 47 8.55 -0.36 7.33
N GLY A 48 8.38 -0.64 8.61
CA GLY A 48 7.28 -1.47 9.08
C GLY A 48 6.53 -0.82 10.24
N TRP A 49 5.21 -0.98 10.26
CA TRP A 49 4.38 -0.51 11.37
C TRP A 49 3.63 -1.66 12.03
N SER A 50 3.57 -1.61 13.36
CA SER A 50 2.79 -2.56 14.16
C SER A 50 2.18 -1.89 15.39
N ARG A 51 1.18 -2.52 15.98
CA ARG A 51 0.54 -2.01 17.20
C ARG A 51 1.50 -1.94 18.39
N THR A 52 2.35 -2.96 18.53
CA THR A 52 3.35 -3.08 19.59
C THR A 52 4.75 -2.97 19.00
N GLU A 53 5.70 -2.57 19.81
CA GLU A 53 7.10 -2.50 19.41
C GLU A 53 7.60 -3.82 18.82
N LYS A 54 8.33 -3.72 17.73
CA LYS A 54 8.96 -4.83 17.02
C LYS A 54 10.32 -4.38 16.51
N GLU A 55 11.24 -5.33 16.46
CA GLU A 55 12.53 -5.17 15.81
C GLU A 55 12.63 -6.15 14.65
N VAL A 56 13.03 -5.65 13.50
CA VAL A 56 13.28 -6.43 12.29
C VAL A 56 14.56 -5.91 11.66
N GLU A 57 15.53 -6.80 11.48
CA GLU A 57 16.84 -6.44 10.92
C GLU A 57 16.68 -5.82 9.53
N GLY A 58 17.35 -4.69 9.30
CA GLY A 58 17.31 -3.94 8.05
C GLY A 58 15.99 -3.20 7.77
N VAL A 59 15.09 -3.11 8.76
CA VAL A 59 13.78 -2.46 8.63
C VAL A 59 13.62 -1.39 9.70
N GLU A 60 13.21 -0.19 9.29
CA GLU A 60 12.86 0.86 10.25
C GLU A 60 11.47 0.59 10.82
N CYS A 61 11.39 0.31 12.11
CA CYS A 61 10.17 -0.12 12.78
C CYS A 61 9.47 1.04 13.50
N PHE A 62 8.18 1.19 13.23
CA PHE A 62 7.25 2.12 13.87
C PHE A 62 6.21 1.35 14.66
N TYR A 63 5.75 1.90 15.78
CA TYR A 63 4.71 1.24 16.57
C TYR A 63 3.72 2.23 17.21
N GLY A 64 2.49 1.72 17.41
CA GLY A 64 1.40 2.47 18.01
C GLY A 64 0.86 3.59 17.13
N GLU A 65 -0.28 4.15 17.54
CA GLU A 65 -1.02 5.16 16.78
C GLU A 65 -0.22 6.45 16.55
N LYS A 66 0.59 6.84 17.53
CA LYS A 66 1.38 8.09 17.49
C LYS A 66 2.41 8.11 16.35
N HIS A 67 2.89 6.94 15.94
CA HIS A 67 3.92 6.84 14.90
C HIS A 67 3.37 6.42 13.53
N LEU A 68 2.05 6.20 13.41
CA LEU A 68 1.43 5.82 12.15
C LEU A 68 1.61 6.89 11.08
N GLU A 69 1.42 8.15 11.42
CA GLU A 69 1.58 9.27 10.49
C GLU A 69 3.01 9.38 9.98
N ALA A 70 4.01 9.33 10.88
CA ALA A 70 5.42 9.37 10.50
C ALA A 70 5.82 8.21 9.57
N PHE A 71 5.24 7.02 9.80
CA PHE A 71 5.40 5.85 8.92
C PHE A 71 4.77 6.09 7.54
N LEU A 72 3.53 6.59 7.49
CA LEU A 72 2.81 6.81 6.23
C LEU A 72 3.46 7.89 5.36
N ASN A 73 3.88 9.01 5.95
CA ASN A 73 4.47 10.15 5.25
C ASN A 73 5.73 9.79 4.43
N ARG A 74 6.39 8.72 4.74
CA ARG A 74 7.59 8.25 4.04
C ARG A 74 7.36 7.03 3.15
N THR A 75 6.14 6.51 3.12
CA THR A 75 5.80 5.28 2.43
C THR A 75 5.32 5.57 1.01
N LYS A 76 6.07 5.10 0.02
CA LYS A 76 5.69 5.22 -1.41
C LYS A 76 4.84 4.04 -1.88
N ILE A 77 5.12 2.85 -1.37
CA ILE A 77 4.34 1.64 -1.65
C ILE A 77 3.88 1.09 -0.30
N LEU A 78 2.59 1.21 -0.01
CA LEU A 78 2.00 0.72 1.24
C LEU A 78 1.48 -0.69 1.04
N CYS A 79 2.05 -1.66 1.75
CA CYS A 79 1.60 -3.05 1.75
C CYS A 79 0.88 -3.39 3.07
N CYS A 80 -0.39 -3.78 3.00
CA CYS A 80 -1.19 -4.18 4.15
C CYS A 80 -1.16 -5.69 4.34
N LEU A 81 -0.59 -6.11 5.48
CA LEU A 81 -0.53 -7.50 5.96
C LEU A 81 -1.03 -7.61 7.41
N LEU A 82 -1.93 -6.70 7.80
CA LEU A 82 -2.54 -6.72 9.13
C LEU A 82 -3.55 -7.86 9.29
N PRO A 83 -3.71 -8.40 10.50
CA PRO A 83 -4.88 -9.17 10.83
C PRO A 83 -6.11 -8.27 10.91
N LEU A 84 -7.29 -8.76 10.51
CA LEU A 84 -8.54 -8.03 10.64
C LEU A 84 -8.99 -8.04 12.11
N THR A 85 -9.18 -6.85 12.64
CA THR A 85 -9.68 -6.60 13.99
C THR A 85 -10.57 -5.35 13.98
N PRO A 86 -11.37 -5.07 15.00
CA PRO A 86 -12.12 -3.82 15.08
C PRO A 86 -11.26 -2.56 14.95
N LYS A 87 -9.99 -2.62 15.35
CA LYS A 87 -9.03 -1.49 15.25
C LYS A 87 -8.35 -1.36 13.89
N THR A 88 -8.37 -2.41 13.07
CA THR A 88 -7.73 -2.42 11.75
C THR A 88 -8.75 -2.39 10.61
N THR A 89 -10.03 -2.56 10.92
CA THR A 89 -11.12 -2.36 9.96
C THR A 89 -11.10 -0.90 9.49
N GLY A 90 -11.10 -0.70 8.16
CA GLY A 90 -11.07 0.62 7.55
C GLY A 90 -9.80 1.44 7.86
N ILE A 91 -8.69 0.80 8.21
CA ILE A 91 -7.43 1.50 8.48
C ILE A 91 -6.91 2.24 7.26
N ILE A 92 -7.19 1.73 6.05
CA ILE A 92 -6.88 2.39 4.78
C ILE A 92 -8.12 3.21 4.37
N ASN A 93 -8.14 4.47 4.78
CA ASN A 93 -9.23 5.43 4.60
C ASN A 93 -8.69 6.79 4.13
N SER A 94 -9.57 7.77 3.99
CA SER A 94 -9.19 9.11 3.50
C SER A 94 -8.06 9.76 4.32
N LYS A 95 -8.08 9.60 5.66
CA LYS A 95 -7.06 10.17 6.55
C LYS A 95 -5.70 9.51 6.33
N THR A 96 -5.64 8.18 6.33
CA THR A 96 -4.37 7.46 6.16
C THR A 96 -3.84 7.55 4.74
N ILE A 97 -4.72 7.54 3.74
CA ILE A 97 -4.33 7.76 2.33
C ILE A 97 -3.74 9.16 2.13
N SER A 98 -4.34 10.21 2.71
CA SER A 98 -3.85 11.59 2.56
C SER A 98 -2.46 11.82 3.17
N GLN A 99 -2.03 10.96 4.08
CA GLN A 99 -0.69 11.00 4.69
C GLN A 99 0.38 10.33 3.82
N LEU A 100 0.01 9.55 2.82
CA LEU A 100 0.96 9.00 1.86
C LEU A 100 1.44 10.10 0.89
N PRO A 101 2.69 10.08 0.44
CA PRO A 101 3.16 10.96 -0.61
C PRO A 101 2.30 10.83 -1.89
N ARG A 102 2.07 11.93 -2.59
CA ARG A 102 1.34 11.89 -3.86
C ARG A 102 1.98 10.93 -4.86
N GLY A 103 1.16 10.19 -5.57
CA GLY A 103 1.61 9.16 -6.52
C GLY A 103 2.09 7.88 -5.84
N SER A 104 1.68 7.63 -4.59
CA SER A 104 1.95 6.37 -3.90
C SER A 104 1.06 5.23 -4.41
N TYR A 105 1.43 4.01 -4.04
CA TYR A 105 0.72 2.79 -4.38
C TYR A 105 0.24 2.08 -3.12
N ILE A 106 -0.88 1.36 -3.22
CA ILE A 106 -1.39 0.50 -2.16
C ILE A 106 -1.42 -0.94 -2.65
N VAL A 107 -0.93 -1.85 -1.82
CA VAL A 107 -1.06 -3.31 -1.99
C VAL A 107 -1.82 -3.85 -0.79
N ASN A 108 -2.98 -4.47 -1.00
CA ASN A 108 -3.72 -5.11 0.08
C ASN A 108 -3.76 -6.63 -0.13
N ALA A 109 -2.97 -7.36 0.66
CA ALA A 109 -2.97 -8.81 0.74
C ALA A 109 -3.37 -9.30 2.16
N GLY A 110 -4.03 -8.45 2.94
CA GLY A 110 -4.57 -8.78 4.25
C GLY A 110 -6.02 -9.26 4.18
N ARG A 111 -6.96 -8.32 4.32
CA ARG A 111 -8.41 -8.55 4.19
C ARG A 111 -9.05 -7.33 3.51
N GLY A 112 -10.12 -7.54 2.75
CA GLY A 112 -10.83 -6.47 2.04
C GLY A 112 -11.27 -5.34 2.99
N GLN A 113 -11.80 -5.70 4.15
CA GLN A 113 -12.29 -4.77 5.16
C GLN A 113 -11.22 -3.82 5.74
N HIS A 114 -9.95 -3.98 5.43
CA HIS A 114 -8.93 -2.98 5.76
C HIS A 114 -9.09 -1.70 4.93
N VAL A 115 -9.68 -1.80 3.74
CA VAL A 115 -9.83 -0.70 2.79
C VAL A 115 -11.26 -0.16 2.82
N VAL A 116 -11.38 1.17 2.85
CA VAL A 116 -12.63 1.87 2.56
C VAL A 116 -12.65 2.15 1.05
N ASP A 117 -13.40 1.34 0.28
CA ASP A 117 -13.39 1.33 -1.19
C ASP A 117 -13.64 2.71 -1.80
N THR A 118 -14.61 3.48 -1.27
CA THR A 118 -14.92 4.83 -1.75
C THR A 118 -13.75 5.80 -1.55
N CYS A 119 -12.95 5.63 -0.49
CA CYS A 119 -11.78 6.45 -0.24
C CYS A 119 -10.63 6.09 -1.20
N LEU A 120 -10.45 4.79 -1.48
CA LEU A 120 -9.44 4.30 -2.41
C LEU A 120 -9.73 4.78 -3.83
N LEU A 121 -10.95 4.56 -4.33
CA LEU A 121 -11.39 5.00 -5.67
C LEU A 121 -11.18 6.52 -5.83
N ARG A 122 -11.65 7.32 -4.88
CA ARG A 122 -11.45 8.76 -4.93
C ARG A 122 -9.98 9.17 -4.99
N ALA A 123 -9.12 8.47 -4.27
CA ALA A 123 -7.68 8.77 -4.28
C ALA A 123 -7.01 8.41 -5.61
N LEU A 124 -7.47 7.35 -6.26
CA LEU A 124 -7.07 6.98 -7.61
C LEU A 124 -7.57 8.02 -8.63
N ASP A 125 -8.87 8.35 -8.62
CA ASP A 125 -9.49 9.33 -9.52
C ASP A 125 -8.80 10.71 -9.47
N THR A 126 -8.40 11.14 -8.27
CA THR A 126 -7.71 12.44 -8.09
C THR A 126 -6.21 12.36 -8.38
N GLY A 127 -5.68 11.18 -8.70
CA GLY A 127 -4.25 10.93 -8.89
C GLY A 127 -3.41 11.19 -7.63
N HIS A 128 -4.03 11.14 -6.43
CA HIS A 128 -3.28 11.12 -5.18
C HIS A 128 -2.54 9.79 -5.04
N LEU A 129 -3.21 8.69 -5.38
CA LEU A 129 -2.58 7.39 -5.58
C LEU A 129 -2.33 7.16 -7.07
N ALA A 130 -1.20 6.55 -7.39
CA ALA A 130 -0.85 6.17 -8.76
C ALA A 130 -1.41 4.79 -9.13
N GLY A 131 -1.79 3.98 -8.15
CA GLY A 131 -2.39 2.67 -8.38
C GLY A 131 -2.64 1.88 -7.11
N ALA A 132 -3.38 0.79 -7.24
CA ALA A 132 -3.61 -0.18 -6.18
C ALA A 132 -3.58 -1.60 -6.73
N ALA A 133 -3.04 -2.55 -5.94
CA ALA A 133 -3.12 -3.97 -6.18
C ALA A 133 -3.88 -4.62 -5.00
N LEU A 134 -5.03 -5.20 -5.30
CA LEU A 134 -5.93 -5.77 -4.31
C LEU A 134 -6.06 -7.28 -4.55
N ASP A 135 -5.59 -8.08 -3.60
CA ASP A 135 -5.74 -9.54 -3.60
C ASP A 135 -7.02 -9.99 -2.88
N VAL A 136 -7.64 -9.06 -2.13
CA VAL A 136 -8.81 -9.30 -1.29
C VAL A 136 -9.81 -8.15 -1.37
N PHE A 137 -11.10 -8.46 -1.20
CA PHE A 137 -12.20 -7.49 -1.33
C PHE A 137 -13.14 -7.53 -0.13
N ASN A 138 -13.95 -6.46 0.03
CA ASN A 138 -14.95 -6.38 1.10
C ASN A 138 -16.04 -7.44 0.95
N GLU A 139 -16.39 -7.76 -0.29
CA GLU A 139 -17.32 -8.83 -0.69
C GLU A 139 -16.61 -9.72 -1.70
N GLU A 140 -16.60 -11.02 -1.45
CA GLU A 140 -15.99 -12.03 -2.31
C GLU A 140 -17.01 -13.14 -2.62
N PRO A 141 -17.22 -13.48 -3.91
CA PRO A 141 -16.60 -12.92 -5.12
C PRO A 141 -16.96 -11.44 -5.32
N LEU A 142 -16.03 -10.68 -5.91
CA LEU A 142 -16.27 -9.26 -6.21
C LEU A 142 -17.50 -9.10 -7.12
N PRO A 143 -18.54 -8.33 -6.70
CA PRO A 143 -19.75 -8.14 -7.50
C PRO A 143 -19.46 -7.64 -8.90
N SER A 144 -20.18 -8.16 -9.89
CA SER A 144 -19.97 -7.83 -11.33
C SER A 144 -20.13 -6.33 -11.65
N GLN A 145 -20.84 -5.59 -10.81
CA GLN A 145 -21.06 -4.15 -10.97
C GLN A 145 -20.12 -3.30 -10.09
N HIS A 146 -19.12 -3.93 -9.43
CA HIS A 146 -18.22 -3.20 -8.56
C HIS A 146 -17.36 -2.22 -9.36
N PRO A 147 -17.20 -0.96 -8.90
CA PRO A 147 -16.44 0.06 -9.64
C PRO A 147 -15.00 -0.31 -9.97
N TYR A 148 -14.37 -1.22 -9.21
CA TYR A 148 -13.01 -1.67 -9.49
C TYR A 148 -12.83 -2.33 -10.87
N TRP A 149 -13.90 -2.96 -11.43
CA TRP A 149 -13.83 -3.55 -12.77
C TRP A 149 -13.65 -2.54 -13.90
N ALA A 150 -14.19 -1.34 -13.71
CA ALA A 150 -14.17 -0.28 -14.72
C ALA A 150 -13.08 0.78 -14.44
N HIS A 151 -12.35 0.68 -13.33
CA HIS A 151 -11.29 1.61 -13.01
C HIS A 151 -10.05 1.30 -13.85
N PRO A 152 -9.44 2.32 -14.53
CA PRO A 152 -8.28 2.13 -15.39
C PRO A 152 -7.03 1.70 -14.62
#